data_7d81d4879601051cf5f80a22fc5b0130
#
_entry.id   7d81d4879601051cf5f80a22fc5b0130
#
_cell.length_a   1.000
_cell.length_b   1.000
_cell.length_c   1.000
_cell.angle_alpha   90.00
_cell.angle_beta   90.00
_cell.angle_gamma   90.00
#
_symmetry.space_group_name_H-M   'P 1'
#
loop_
_entity.id
_entity.type
_entity.pdbx_description
1 polymer ?
#
loop_
_entity_poly.entity_id
_entity_poly.type
_entity_poly.pdbx_seq_one_letter_code
_entity_poly.pdbx_strand_id
1 'polypeptide(L)'
;LIGFISVGYNATSLNQAKAAEKNDYATVIMYHRFGESRYPSTNVTIEQFESHLEFIRQGNYTVMPLIKIIEALKSGDEINDKTVAITIDDAYLSVYKEAWPRLQEYGYPFTIFIATDPVDNNLKNYMDWDQIRELQEGGVTIGSQTKSHPHMHRLSPIRIEQEIAISN
;
A
#
# COMPACT_ATOMS: atom_id res chain seq x y z
N LEU A 1 60.87 47.61 -24.82
CA LEU A 1 60.31 46.21 -24.88
C LEU A 1 59.49 45.97 -23.61
N ILE A 2 58.16 45.96 -23.75
CA ILE A 2 57.21 45.76 -22.64
C ILE A 2 56.71 44.31 -22.79
N GLY A 3 57.09 43.47 -21.83
CA GLY A 3 56.63 42.10 -21.78
C GLY A 3 55.28 42.00 -21.09
N PHE A 4 54.25 41.44 -21.79
CA PHE A 4 52.97 41.10 -21.21
C PHE A 4 53.05 39.68 -20.65
N ILE A 5 52.83 39.53 -19.32
CA ILE A 5 52.61 38.25 -18.65
C ILE A 5 51.14 38.00 -18.65
N SER A 6 50.65 36.99 -19.41
CA SER A 6 49.27 36.49 -19.35
C SER A 6 49.16 35.46 -18.22
N VAL A 7 48.41 35.80 -17.17
CA VAL A 7 48.02 34.87 -16.12
C VAL A 7 46.77 34.11 -16.61
N GLY A 8 46.96 32.86 -16.96
CA GLY A 8 45.84 31.97 -17.30
C GLY A 8 45.10 31.57 -16.01
N TYR A 9 43.86 31.98 -15.89
CA TYR A 9 42.94 31.42 -14.88
C TYR A 9 42.44 30.04 -15.35
N ASN A 10 42.95 29.01 -14.71
CA ASN A 10 42.34 27.68 -14.81
C ASN A 10 41.02 27.69 -14.03
N ALA A 11 39.91 27.83 -14.74
CA ALA A 11 38.60 27.55 -14.18
C ALA A 11 38.46 26.02 -14.01
N THR A 12 38.84 25.53 -12.85
CA THR A 12 38.41 24.16 -12.42
C THR A 12 36.91 24.18 -12.28
N SER A 13 36.22 23.64 -13.27
CA SER A 13 34.80 23.33 -13.20
C SER A 13 34.57 22.33 -12.06
N LEU A 14 34.11 22.84 -10.92
CA LEU A 14 33.55 22.03 -9.87
C LEU A 14 32.24 21.39 -10.43
N ASN A 15 32.38 20.26 -11.08
CA ASN A 15 31.26 19.32 -11.24
C ASN A 15 30.94 18.81 -9.83
N GLN A 16 30.18 19.58 -9.06
CA GLN A 16 29.42 19.01 -7.96
C GLN A 16 28.39 18.10 -8.61
N ALA A 17 28.69 16.81 -8.64
CA ALA A 17 27.68 15.80 -8.85
C ALA A 17 26.61 16.07 -7.78
N LYS A 18 25.45 16.62 -8.18
CA LYS A 18 24.29 16.73 -7.32
C LYS A 18 24.01 15.31 -6.85
N ALA A 19 24.28 15.02 -5.58
CA ALA A 19 23.91 13.73 -5.02
C ALA A 19 22.42 13.55 -5.35
N ALA A 20 22.06 12.48 -6.03
CA ALA A 20 20.67 12.18 -6.31
C ALA A 20 19.96 12.21 -4.96
N GLU A 21 18.93 13.03 -4.84
CA GLU A 21 18.11 13.05 -3.63
C GLU A 21 17.57 11.62 -3.45
N LYS A 22 17.89 11.03 -2.29
CA LYS A 22 17.44 9.69 -1.95
C LYS A 22 15.92 9.70 -1.88
N ASN A 23 15.28 8.81 -2.62
CA ASN A 23 13.83 8.66 -2.56
C ASN A 23 13.47 7.90 -1.26
N ASP A 24 12.78 8.59 -0.35
CA ASP A 24 12.36 8.11 0.97
C ASP A 24 10.83 8.05 1.12
N TYR A 25 10.10 7.92 0.01
CA TYR A 25 8.64 7.83 0.01
C TYR A 25 8.14 6.76 -0.98
N ALA A 26 6.93 6.31 -0.74
CA ALA A 26 6.16 5.49 -1.66
C ALA A 26 4.68 5.86 -1.59
N THR A 27 3.93 5.55 -2.64
CA THR A 27 2.48 5.77 -2.65
C THR A 27 1.75 4.52 -2.16
N VAL A 28 0.77 4.71 -1.27
CA VAL A 28 -0.14 3.64 -0.86
C VAL A 28 -1.52 3.90 -1.47
N ILE A 29 -2.01 2.95 -2.26
CA ILE A 29 -3.34 3.00 -2.87
C ILE A 29 -4.26 2.14 -2.01
N MET A 30 -5.34 2.74 -1.49
CA MET A 30 -6.27 2.08 -0.58
C MET A 30 -7.60 1.82 -1.27
N TYR A 31 -8.11 0.60 -1.16
CA TYR A 31 -9.43 0.17 -1.62
C TYR A 31 -10.26 -0.43 -0.49
N HIS A 32 -11.56 -0.65 -0.75
CA HIS A 32 -12.45 -1.35 0.17
C HIS A 32 -13.33 -2.37 -0.58
N ARG A 33 -14.19 -1.89 -1.50
CA ARG A 33 -15.20 -2.70 -2.21
C ARG A 33 -14.98 -2.68 -3.72
N PHE A 34 -15.40 -3.73 -4.39
CA PHE A 34 -15.21 -3.92 -5.82
C PHE A 34 -16.52 -4.34 -6.48
N GLY A 35 -17.03 -3.52 -7.42
CA GLY A 35 -18.26 -3.82 -8.16
C GLY A 35 -19.56 -3.71 -7.36
N GLU A 36 -19.54 -3.12 -6.18
CA GLU A 36 -20.68 -2.98 -5.29
C GLU A 36 -21.29 -1.57 -5.37
N SER A 37 -21.99 -1.24 -6.46
CA SER A 37 -22.53 0.10 -6.75
C SER A 37 -23.43 0.70 -5.66
N ARG A 38 -23.98 -0.15 -4.78
CA ARG A 38 -24.78 0.29 -3.61
C ARG A 38 -23.98 1.13 -2.61
N TYR A 39 -22.64 1.04 -2.63
CA TYR A 39 -21.74 1.69 -1.67
C TYR A 39 -20.77 2.65 -2.37
N PRO A 40 -21.25 3.71 -3.03
CA PRO A 40 -20.43 4.52 -3.95
C PRO A 40 -19.24 5.22 -3.31
N SER A 41 -19.28 5.47 -1.99
CA SER A 41 -18.18 6.14 -1.27
C SER A 41 -16.97 5.24 -0.98
N THR A 42 -17.15 3.92 -1.01
CA THR A 42 -16.10 2.94 -0.68
C THR A 42 -15.90 1.91 -1.79
N ASN A 43 -16.58 2.07 -2.92
CA ASN A 43 -16.57 1.14 -4.03
C ASN A 43 -15.79 1.68 -5.22
N VAL A 44 -15.06 0.81 -5.89
CA VAL A 44 -14.54 1.00 -7.24
C VAL A 44 -15.28 0.05 -8.18
N THR A 45 -15.63 0.49 -9.39
CA THR A 45 -16.19 -0.45 -10.38
C THR A 45 -15.09 -1.41 -10.87
N ILE A 46 -15.48 -2.54 -11.42
CA ILE A 46 -14.50 -3.52 -11.92
C ILE A 46 -13.68 -2.90 -13.06
N GLU A 47 -14.33 -2.17 -13.98
CA GLU A 47 -13.66 -1.51 -15.09
C GLU A 47 -12.67 -0.43 -14.61
N GLN A 48 -13.03 0.32 -13.57
CA GLN A 48 -12.11 1.29 -12.96
C GLN A 48 -10.92 0.59 -12.33
N PHE A 49 -11.17 -0.49 -11.59
CA PHE A 49 -10.11 -1.25 -10.94
C PHE A 49 -9.13 -1.83 -11.97
N GLU A 50 -9.63 -2.47 -13.02
CA GLU A 50 -8.81 -2.98 -14.12
C GLU A 50 -8.02 -1.87 -14.81
N SER A 51 -8.64 -0.70 -15.02
CA SER A 51 -7.93 0.48 -15.55
C SER A 51 -6.81 0.96 -14.63
N HIS A 52 -6.98 0.89 -13.30
CA HIS A 52 -5.93 1.24 -12.35
C HIS A 52 -4.76 0.24 -12.40
N LEU A 53 -5.04 -1.08 -12.48
CA LEU A 53 -4.01 -2.10 -12.59
C LEU A 53 -3.21 -1.94 -13.89
N GLU A 54 -3.91 -1.68 -14.98
CA GLU A 54 -3.30 -1.43 -16.28
C GLU A 54 -2.44 -0.15 -16.29
N PHE A 55 -2.91 0.93 -15.64
CA PHE A 55 -2.12 2.16 -15.47
C PHE A 55 -0.82 1.91 -14.70
N ILE A 56 -0.89 1.12 -13.61
CA ILE A 56 0.29 0.72 -12.84
C ILE A 56 1.27 -0.04 -13.73
N ARG A 57 0.77 -0.99 -14.52
CA ARG A 57 1.57 -1.81 -15.44
C ARG A 57 2.23 -0.96 -16.52
N GLN A 58 1.45 -0.14 -17.25
CA GLN A 58 1.95 0.70 -18.35
C GLN A 58 2.90 1.80 -17.86
N GLY A 59 2.67 2.32 -16.65
CA GLY A 59 3.50 3.33 -16.03
C GLY A 59 4.84 2.80 -15.50
N ASN A 60 5.07 1.48 -15.59
CA ASN A 60 6.23 0.80 -15.01
C ASN A 60 6.38 1.09 -13.51
N TYR A 61 5.25 1.07 -12.77
CA TYR A 61 5.28 1.15 -11.33
C TYR A 61 5.69 -0.20 -10.72
N THR A 62 6.45 -0.16 -9.64
CA THR A 62 6.80 -1.34 -8.86
C THR A 62 5.80 -1.49 -7.72
N VAL A 63 4.97 -2.56 -7.75
CA VAL A 63 4.09 -2.88 -6.63
C VAL A 63 4.87 -3.68 -5.60
N MET A 64 5.03 -3.11 -4.40
CA MET A 64 5.75 -3.74 -3.28
C MET A 64 4.79 -4.10 -2.14
N PRO A 65 5.05 -5.21 -1.41
CA PRO A 65 4.37 -5.45 -0.14
C PRO A 65 4.56 -4.26 0.81
N LEU A 66 3.49 -3.78 1.44
CA LEU A 66 3.54 -2.63 2.34
C LEU A 66 4.61 -2.78 3.43
N ILE A 67 4.75 -3.99 3.98
CA ILE A 67 5.73 -4.25 5.04
C ILE A 67 7.17 -3.99 4.55
N LYS A 68 7.49 -4.30 3.29
CA LYS A 68 8.82 -4.07 2.72
C LYS A 68 9.12 -2.57 2.55
N ILE A 69 8.10 -1.78 2.21
CA ILE A 69 8.22 -0.31 2.18
C ILE A 69 8.49 0.22 3.59
N ILE A 70 7.74 -0.26 4.59
CA ILE A 70 7.92 0.14 5.99
C ILE A 70 9.32 -0.24 6.51
N GLU A 71 9.81 -1.43 6.18
CA GLU A 71 11.15 -1.89 6.53
C GLU A 71 12.22 -0.97 5.93
N ALA A 72 12.12 -0.67 4.62
CA ALA A 72 13.04 0.24 3.94
C ALA A 72 13.05 1.65 4.55
N LEU A 73 11.87 2.21 4.83
CA LEU A 73 11.77 3.52 5.49
C LEU A 73 12.40 3.54 6.88
N LYS A 74 12.22 2.45 7.67
CA LYS A 74 12.80 2.34 9.01
C LYS A 74 14.33 2.17 9.00
N SER A 75 14.86 1.41 8.05
CA SER A 75 16.31 1.21 7.91
C SER A 75 16.99 2.37 7.21
N GLY A 76 16.22 3.27 6.61
CA GLY A 76 16.73 4.36 5.80
C GLY A 76 17.27 3.88 4.44
N ASP A 77 16.81 2.75 3.93
CA ASP A 77 17.13 2.27 2.59
C ASP A 77 16.43 3.11 1.52
N GLU A 78 17.01 3.14 0.35
CA GLU A 78 16.41 3.83 -0.79
C GLU A 78 15.21 3.05 -1.31
N ILE A 79 14.11 3.77 -1.57
CA ILE A 79 12.93 3.24 -2.24
C ILE A 79 12.98 3.67 -3.70
N ASN A 80 12.83 2.73 -4.62
CA ASN A 80 12.83 3.05 -6.04
C ASN A 80 11.69 4.02 -6.40
N ASP A 81 11.95 4.90 -7.34
CA ASP A 81 10.91 5.74 -7.92
C ASP A 81 9.75 4.89 -8.44
N LYS A 82 8.53 5.46 -8.41
CA LYS A 82 7.30 4.77 -8.82
C LYS A 82 6.99 3.51 -8.01
N THR A 83 7.47 3.42 -6.76
CA THR A 83 7.04 2.36 -5.85
C THR A 83 5.66 2.64 -5.30
N VAL A 84 4.78 1.65 -5.38
CA VAL A 84 3.43 1.70 -4.83
C VAL A 84 3.14 0.48 -3.97
N ALA A 85 2.32 0.64 -2.94
CA ALA A 85 1.68 -0.47 -2.25
C ALA A 85 0.17 -0.45 -2.51
N ILE A 86 -0.44 -1.63 -2.52
CA ILE A 86 -1.89 -1.79 -2.58
C ILE A 86 -2.36 -2.28 -1.22
N THR A 87 -3.33 -1.57 -0.65
CA THR A 87 -4.01 -1.97 0.59
C THR A 87 -5.51 -2.06 0.35
N ILE A 88 -6.17 -2.96 1.06
CA ILE A 88 -7.61 -3.16 0.99
C ILE A 88 -8.13 -3.30 2.41
N ASP A 89 -9.18 -2.56 2.74
CA ASP A 89 -9.74 -2.51 4.08
C ASP A 89 -11.04 -3.31 4.20
N ASP A 90 -11.38 -3.70 5.43
CA ASP A 90 -12.68 -4.24 5.88
C ASP A 90 -13.02 -5.68 5.48
N ALA A 91 -12.19 -6.41 4.79
CA ALA A 91 -12.41 -7.83 4.44
C ALA A 91 -13.76 -8.11 3.75
N TYR A 92 -14.26 -7.22 2.88
CA TYR A 92 -15.49 -7.47 2.13
C TYR A 92 -15.36 -8.65 1.16
N LEU A 93 -16.46 -9.39 0.97
CA LEU A 93 -16.48 -10.55 0.08
C LEU A 93 -16.09 -10.24 -1.37
N SER A 94 -16.30 -9.00 -1.82
CA SER A 94 -15.87 -8.54 -3.14
C SER A 94 -14.34 -8.52 -3.31
N VAL A 95 -13.58 -8.45 -2.23
CA VAL A 95 -12.11 -8.58 -2.29
C VAL A 95 -11.73 -9.99 -2.77
N TYR A 96 -12.32 -11.03 -2.16
CA TYR A 96 -12.07 -12.41 -2.52
C TYR A 96 -12.53 -12.76 -3.94
N LYS A 97 -13.73 -12.27 -4.32
CA LYS A 97 -14.35 -12.63 -5.60
C LYS A 97 -13.82 -11.83 -6.80
N GLU A 98 -13.50 -10.57 -6.59
CA GLU A 98 -13.22 -9.64 -7.67
C GLU A 98 -11.78 -9.11 -7.67
N ALA A 99 -11.28 -8.67 -6.51
CA ALA A 99 -9.95 -8.04 -6.46
C ALA A 99 -8.82 -9.06 -6.51
N TRP A 100 -8.87 -10.08 -5.67
CA TRP A 100 -7.79 -11.06 -5.52
C TRP A 100 -7.44 -11.79 -6.83
N PRO A 101 -8.40 -12.38 -7.60
CA PRO A 101 -8.06 -13.03 -8.87
C PRO A 101 -7.34 -12.10 -9.85
N ARG A 102 -7.77 -10.83 -9.92
CA ARG A 102 -7.16 -9.83 -10.79
C ARG A 102 -5.75 -9.44 -10.34
N LEU A 103 -5.57 -9.22 -9.03
CA LEU A 103 -4.25 -8.91 -8.46
C LEU A 103 -3.27 -10.07 -8.66
N GLN A 104 -3.74 -11.33 -8.55
CA GLN A 104 -2.93 -12.51 -8.86
C GLN A 104 -2.51 -12.57 -10.33
N GLU A 105 -3.40 -12.25 -11.27
CA GLU A 105 -3.09 -12.22 -12.71
C GLU A 105 -1.97 -11.21 -13.02
N TYR A 106 -1.97 -10.05 -12.36
CA TYR A 106 -0.90 -9.05 -12.49
C TYR A 106 0.34 -9.36 -11.66
N GLY A 107 0.30 -10.35 -10.78
CA GLY A 107 1.37 -10.64 -9.82
C GLY A 107 1.58 -9.53 -8.79
N TYR A 108 0.54 -8.77 -8.47
CA TYR A 108 0.62 -7.63 -7.56
C TYR A 108 0.34 -8.05 -6.11
N PRO A 109 1.32 -7.91 -5.21
CA PRO A 109 1.11 -8.13 -3.79
C PRO A 109 0.20 -7.05 -3.21
N PHE A 110 -0.60 -7.41 -2.20
CA PHE A 110 -1.37 -6.46 -1.42
C PHE A 110 -1.47 -6.86 0.05
N THR A 111 -1.86 -5.89 0.86
CA THR A 111 -2.17 -6.11 2.28
C THR A 111 -3.66 -5.89 2.48
N ILE A 112 -4.34 -6.80 3.18
CA ILE A 112 -5.71 -6.60 3.60
C ILE A 112 -5.76 -6.36 5.10
N PHE A 113 -6.48 -5.32 5.54
CA PHE A 113 -6.72 -5.00 6.94
C PHE A 113 -8.09 -5.46 7.36
N ILE A 114 -8.17 -6.28 8.41
CA ILE A 114 -9.37 -7.01 8.82
C ILE A 114 -9.86 -6.52 10.16
N ALA A 115 -11.12 -6.08 10.21
CA ALA A 115 -11.88 -5.99 11.46
C ALA A 115 -12.49 -7.37 11.75
N THR A 116 -12.23 -7.95 12.93
CA THR A 116 -12.57 -9.36 13.18
C THR A 116 -14.05 -9.60 13.48
N ASP A 117 -14.75 -8.67 14.10
CA ASP A 117 -16.18 -8.82 14.44
C ASP A 117 -17.09 -9.16 13.25
N PRO A 118 -16.99 -8.50 12.08
CA PRO A 118 -17.79 -8.87 10.90
C PRO A 118 -17.56 -10.32 10.44
N VAL A 119 -16.31 -10.78 10.51
CA VAL A 119 -15.90 -12.14 10.13
C VAL A 119 -16.41 -13.16 11.15
N ASP A 120 -16.15 -12.93 12.45
CA ASP A 120 -16.58 -13.79 13.56
C ASP A 120 -18.11 -13.98 13.59
N ASN A 121 -18.84 -12.93 13.24
CA ASN A 121 -20.31 -12.96 13.20
C ASN A 121 -20.86 -13.41 11.85
N ASN A 122 -20.03 -13.86 10.91
CA ASN A 122 -20.42 -14.29 9.56
C ASN A 122 -21.35 -13.29 8.87
N LEU A 123 -21.02 -11.98 8.94
CA LEU A 123 -21.85 -10.95 8.36
C LEU A 123 -21.90 -11.10 6.84
N LYS A 124 -23.11 -11.01 6.30
CA LYS A 124 -23.32 -11.05 4.86
C LYS A 124 -22.47 -9.99 4.15
N ASN A 125 -21.85 -10.37 3.03
CA ASN A 125 -20.94 -9.56 2.22
C ASN A 125 -19.55 -9.32 2.82
N TYR A 126 -19.18 -10.01 3.88
CA TYR A 126 -17.81 -10.14 4.35
C TYR A 126 -17.26 -11.53 4.00
N MET A 127 -15.95 -11.65 3.93
CA MET A 127 -15.28 -12.96 3.85
C MET A 127 -15.46 -13.71 5.17
N ASP A 128 -15.42 -15.03 5.10
CA ASP A 128 -15.26 -15.90 6.27
C ASP A 128 -13.76 -16.18 6.53
N TRP A 129 -13.46 -16.85 7.65
CA TRP A 129 -12.08 -17.18 8.02
C TRP A 129 -11.41 -18.17 7.06
N ASP A 130 -12.18 -19.03 6.37
CA ASP A 130 -11.62 -19.95 5.39
C ASP A 130 -11.11 -19.19 4.18
N GLN A 131 -11.90 -18.26 3.67
CA GLN A 131 -11.50 -17.38 2.57
C GLN A 131 -10.29 -16.50 2.93
N ILE A 132 -10.23 -15.99 4.15
CA ILE A 132 -9.09 -15.20 4.63
C ILE A 132 -7.82 -16.06 4.70
N ARG A 133 -7.93 -17.32 5.15
CA ARG A 133 -6.79 -18.26 5.13
C ARG A 133 -6.33 -18.56 3.71
N GLU A 134 -7.25 -18.77 2.77
CA GLU A 134 -6.89 -18.95 1.36
C GLU A 134 -6.13 -17.73 0.79
N LEU A 135 -6.54 -16.51 1.11
CA LEU A 135 -5.78 -15.31 0.74
C LEU A 135 -4.35 -15.36 1.30
N GLN A 136 -4.21 -15.67 2.58
CA GLN A 136 -2.91 -15.76 3.26
C GLN A 136 -2.01 -16.84 2.64
N GLU A 137 -2.56 -18.02 2.37
CA GLU A 137 -1.86 -19.11 1.68
C GLU A 137 -1.47 -18.72 0.25
N GLY A 138 -2.29 -17.88 -0.40
CA GLY A 138 -2.01 -17.26 -1.69
C GLY A 138 -1.00 -16.11 -1.65
N GLY A 139 -0.39 -15.83 -0.48
CA GLY A 139 0.67 -14.83 -0.31
C GLY A 139 0.19 -13.41 0.02
N VAL A 140 -1.10 -13.23 0.30
CA VAL A 140 -1.64 -11.93 0.74
C VAL A 140 -1.22 -11.66 2.19
N THR A 141 -0.76 -10.44 2.46
CA THR A 141 -0.43 -10.02 3.82
C THR A 141 -1.72 -9.64 4.56
N ILE A 142 -1.93 -10.26 5.73
CA ILE A 142 -3.07 -9.95 6.60
C ILE A 142 -2.61 -8.98 7.68
N GLY A 143 -3.35 -7.87 7.82
CA GLY A 143 -3.18 -6.86 8.86
C GLY A 143 -4.42 -6.72 9.72
N SER A 144 -4.28 -6.21 10.94
CA SER A 144 -5.40 -5.95 11.84
C SER A 144 -5.97 -4.55 11.62
N GLN A 145 -7.30 -4.45 11.62
CA GLN A 145 -8.06 -3.19 11.66
C GLN A 145 -8.91 -3.11 12.93
N THR A 146 -8.39 -3.62 14.05
CA THR A 146 -9.05 -3.79 15.33
C THR A 146 -10.18 -4.83 15.33
N LYS A 147 -10.81 -5.05 16.46
CA LYS A 147 -11.91 -5.99 16.60
C LYS A 147 -13.17 -5.50 15.87
N SER A 148 -13.68 -4.31 16.23
CA SER A 148 -14.98 -3.80 15.76
C SER A 148 -14.89 -2.55 14.89
N HIS A 149 -13.68 -2.11 14.50
CA HIS A 149 -13.43 -0.92 13.69
C HIS A 149 -14.05 0.37 14.26
N PRO A 150 -13.86 0.67 15.55
CA PRO A 150 -14.46 1.84 16.17
C PRO A 150 -13.66 3.12 15.91
N HIS A 151 -14.25 4.26 16.14
CA HIS A 151 -13.51 5.53 16.22
C HIS A 151 -12.62 5.57 17.48
N MET A 152 -11.39 5.08 17.37
CA MET A 152 -10.44 4.87 18.48
C MET A 152 -10.28 6.10 19.37
N HIS A 153 -10.26 7.32 18.80
CA HIS A 153 -10.13 8.58 19.55
C HIS A 153 -11.29 8.87 20.53
N ARG A 154 -12.39 8.11 20.43
CA ARG A 154 -13.57 8.22 21.31
C ARG A 154 -13.59 7.16 22.42
N LEU A 155 -12.61 6.28 22.46
CA LEU A 155 -12.56 5.17 23.39
C LEU A 155 -11.66 5.48 24.59
N SER A 156 -11.94 4.83 25.72
CA SER A 156 -11.02 4.81 26.87
C SER A 156 -9.76 3.96 26.53
N PRO A 157 -8.62 4.20 27.18
CA PRO A 157 -7.40 3.40 26.98
C PRO A 157 -7.63 1.89 27.09
N ILE A 158 -8.41 1.44 28.08
CA ILE A 158 -8.75 0.02 28.27
C ILE A 158 -9.51 -0.53 27.06
N ARG A 159 -10.46 0.24 26.52
CA ARG A 159 -11.22 -0.20 25.33
C ARG A 159 -10.32 -0.25 24.08
N ILE A 160 -9.39 0.70 23.93
CA ILE A 160 -8.41 0.70 22.85
C ILE A 160 -7.55 -0.58 22.92
N GLU A 161 -7.04 -0.91 24.12
CA GLU A 161 -6.27 -2.12 24.33
C GLU A 161 -7.05 -3.40 23.98
N GLN A 162 -8.31 -3.48 24.40
CA GLN A 162 -9.19 -4.61 24.07
C GLN A 162 -9.43 -4.75 22.56
N GLU A 163 -9.69 -3.64 21.87
CA GLU A 163 -9.91 -3.63 20.41
C GLU A 163 -8.69 -4.15 19.65
N ILE A 164 -7.48 -3.81 20.09
CA ILE A 164 -6.23 -4.24 19.47
C ILE A 164 -5.86 -5.67 19.88
N ALA A 165 -5.94 -6.01 21.17
CA ALA A 165 -5.50 -7.31 21.66
C ALA A 165 -6.35 -8.47 21.16
N ILE A 166 -7.66 -8.25 20.95
CA ILE A 166 -8.57 -9.31 20.49
C ILE A 166 -8.47 -9.54 18.98
N SER A 167 -8.03 -8.54 18.22
CA SER A 167 -7.91 -8.61 16.75
C SER A 167 -6.58 -9.14 16.25
N ASN A 168 -5.65 -9.46 17.15
CA ASN A 168 -4.30 -9.97 16.82
C ASN A 168 -4.20 -11.52 17.06
#